data_c48bfe7451d19fc18534575942b98257
#
_entry.id   c48bfe7451d19fc18534575942b98257
#
_cell.length_a   1.000
_cell.length_b   1.000
_cell.length_c   1.000
_cell.angle_alpha   90.00
_cell.angle_beta   90.00
_cell.angle_gamma   90.00
#
_symmetry.space_group_name_H-M   'P 1'
#
loop_
_entity.id
_entity.type
_entity.pdbx_description
1 polymer ?
#
loop_
_entity_poly.entity_id
_entity_poly.type
_entity_poly.pdbx_seq_one_letter_code
_entity_poly.pdbx_strand_id
1 'polypeptide(L)'
;MKPTPIARDLVAQLPKSDLHLHLDGSLRLPTLIELAKQRKIALPSATADGLLELVFKRAYKTLPEYLRGFEFTVACLQDPESLERAAYELAQDCRAENVFYIEVRFAPQLHVRGEFRVREVLRAVCRGLERAKKEINTAPEVKAGKVPSFEAGVIVCALRFFLPAFSEHYRTYFEALPTAPNETIYALASLELARAAVTAVEEDGLPVVGFDLAGQERGFPAKTHQQAYQLAHEHFLGKTVHAGEDYG
;
A
#
# COMPACT_ATOMS: atom_id res chain seq x y z
N MET A 1 5.63 36.86 18.16
CA MET A 1 4.68 36.07 18.97
C MET A 1 4.81 34.61 18.52
N LYS A 2 5.00 33.65 19.43
CA LYS A 2 4.91 32.23 19.06
C LYS A 2 3.44 31.93 18.74
N PRO A 3 3.12 31.24 17.62
CA PRO A 3 1.74 30.90 17.31
C PRO A 3 1.17 30.02 18.44
N THR A 4 -0.05 30.31 18.85
CA THR A 4 -0.79 29.46 19.80
C THR A 4 -0.99 28.09 19.19
N PRO A 5 -0.62 26.98 19.85
CA PRO A 5 -0.88 25.65 19.31
C PRO A 5 -2.37 25.44 19.09
N ILE A 6 -2.73 24.87 17.93
CA ILE A 6 -4.12 24.46 17.64
C ILE A 6 -4.51 23.37 18.65
N ALA A 7 -5.70 23.49 19.25
CA ALA A 7 -6.22 22.49 20.18
C ALA A 7 -6.36 21.12 19.48
N ARG A 8 -5.83 20.06 20.11
CA ARG A 8 -5.86 18.71 19.56
C ARG A 8 -7.28 18.22 19.28
N ASP A 9 -8.23 18.55 20.14
CA ASP A 9 -9.65 18.19 19.99
C ASP A 9 -10.28 18.85 18.77
N LEU A 10 -9.88 20.09 18.44
CA LEU A 10 -10.33 20.74 17.21
C LEU A 10 -9.82 20.00 15.97
N VAL A 11 -8.54 19.64 15.94
CA VAL A 11 -7.95 18.87 14.83
C VAL A 11 -8.62 17.50 14.68
N ALA A 12 -8.96 16.85 15.80
CA ALA A 12 -9.64 15.55 15.78
C ALA A 12 -11.05 15.64 15.14
N GLN A 13 -11.75 16.77 15.32
CA GLN A 13 -13.10 16.99 14.80
C GLN A 13 -13.13 17.41 13.33
N LEU A 14 -12.05 17.94 12.78
CA LEU A 14 -12.03 18.38 11.38
C LEU A 14 -12.10 17.18 10.43
N PRO A 15 -12.89 17.27 9.34
CA PRO A 15 -12.79 16.35 8.22
C PRO A 15 -11.39 16.41 7.60
N LYS A 16 -10.82 15.25 7.31
CA LYS A 16 -9.45 15.11 6.79
C LYS A 16 -9.43 14.25 5.54
N SER A 17 -8.37 14.38 4.76
CA SER A 17 -7.95 13.42 3.73
C SER A 17 -6.54 12.92 4.04
N ASP A 18 -6.26 11.67 3.71
CA ASP A 18 -4.93 11.08 3.80
C ASP A 18 -4.53 10.52 2.43
N LEU A 19 -3.49 11.11 1.85
CA LEU A 19 -3.02 10.80 0.50
C LEU A 19 -1.78 9.88 0.52
N HIS A 20 -1.33 9.42 1.71
CA HIS A 20 -0.13 8.62 1.85
C HIS A 20 -0.27 7.51 2.89
N LEU A 21 -1.09 6.51 2.59
CA LEU A 21 -1.32 5.34 3.42
C LEU A 21 -0.82 4.07 2.75
N HIS A 22 0.06 3.33 3.42
CA HIS A 22 0.49 2.01 2.95
C HIS A 22 -0.44 0.91 3.48
N LEU A 23 -1.03 0.11 2.60
CA LEU A 23 -1.92 -0.99 2.97
C LEU A 23 -1.23 -2.00 3.90
N ASP A 24 -0.07 -2.46 3.47
CA ASP A 24 0.77 -3.43 4.16
C ASP A 24 1.43 -2.87 5.43
N GLY A 25 1.61 -1.54 5.50
CA GLY A 25 2.06 -0.82 6.69
C GLY A 25 0.96 -0.52 7.71
N SER A 26 -0.32 -0.68 7.34
CA SER A 26 -1.49 -0.30 8.15
C SER A 26 -2.24 -1.50 8.73
N LEU A 27 -1.70 -2.71 8.63
CA LEU A 27 -2.35 -3.91 9.16
C LEU A 27 -2.43 -3.84 10.70
N ARG A 28 -3.65 -3.95 11.25
CA ARG A 28 -3.85 -3.98 12.71
C ARG A 28 -3.05 -5.12 13.33
N LEU A 29 -2.34 -4.86 14.44
CA LEU A 29 -1.52 -5.88 15.10
C LEU A 29 -2.32 -7.12 15.54
N PRO A 30 -3.56 -7.02 16.08
CA PRO A 30 -4.38 -8.19 16.34
C PRO A 30 -4.67 -9.02 15.08
N THR A 31 -4.94 -8.37 13.94
CA THR A 31 -5.18 -9.01 12.65
C THR A 31 -3.91 -9.69 12.15
N LEU A 32 -2.74 -9.02 12.24
CA LEU A 32 -1.45 -9.61 11.90
C LEU A 32 -1.18 -10.90 12.70
N ILE A 33 -1.38 -10.86 14.03
CA ILE A 33 -1.17 -12.01 14.91
C ILE A 33 -2.11 -13.18 14.55
N GLU A 34 -3.38 -12.86 14.29
CA GLU A 34 -4.37 -13.86 13.88
C GLU A 34 -3.99 -14.52 12.55
N LEU A 35 -3.69 -13.72 11.51
CA LEU A 35 -3.32 -14.21 10.20
C LEU A 35 -2.01 -15.01 10.24
N ALA A 36 -1.02 -14.54 11.00
CA ALA A 36 0.25 -15.26 11.18
C ALA A 36 0.03 -16.64 11.83
N LYS A 37 -0.83 -16.71 12.86
CA LYS A 37 -1.19 -17.99 13.49
C LYS A 37 -1.87 -18.94 12.51
N GLN A 38 -2.85 -18.46 11.75
CA GLN A 38 -3.57 -19.24 10.74
C GLN A 38 -2.62 -19.80 9.66
N ARG A 39 -1.64 -19.01 9.25
CA ARG A 39 -0.67 -19.36 8.18
C ARG A 39 0.64 -19.97 8.68
N LYS A 40 0.75 -20.18 10.00
CA LYS A 40 1.96 -20.71 10.64
C LYS A 40 3.22 -19.87 10.34
N ILE A 41 3.06 -18.55 10.25
CA ILE A 41 4.14 -17.59 10.08
C ILE A 41 4.69 -17.25 11.47
N ALA A 42 6.02 -17.39 11.64
CA ALA A 42 6.67 -17.05 12.89
C ALA A 42 6.80 -15.51 13.02
N LEU A 43 6.16 -14.93 14.03
CA LEU A 43 6.35 -13.54 14.43
C LEU A 43 7.36 -13.45 15.57
N PRO A 44 8.09 -12.33 15.71
CA PRO A 44 9.00 -12.09 16.84
C PRO A 44 8.31 -12.03 18.21
N SER A 45 6.99 -11.74 18.23
CA SER A 45 6.15 -11.77 19.42
C SER A 45 4.73 -12.22 19.06
N ALA A 46 4.07 -12.88 20.00
CA ALA A 46 2.65 -13.25 19.91
C ALA A 46 1.70 -12.17 20.49
N THR A 47 2.23 -11.04 20.97
CA THR A 47 1.45 -9.94 21.55
C THR A 47 1.68 -8.63 20.80
N ALA A 48 0.67 -7.77 20.78
CA ALA A 48 0.77 -6.45 20.15
C ALA A 48 1.90 -5.60 20.78
N ASP A 49 2.00 -5.58 22.09
CA ASP A 49 3.04 -4.82 22.79
C ASP A 49 4.46 -5.30 22.43
N GLY A 50 4.66 -6.61 22.39
CA GLY A 50 5.94 -7.18 21.96
C GLY A 50 6.28 -6.89 20.49
N LEU A 51 5.28 -6.84 19.60
CA LEU A 51 5.49 -6.44 18.20
C LEU A 51 5.83 -4.94 18.09
N LEU A 52 5.20 -4.08 18.90
CA LEU A 52 5.54 -2.65 18.96
C LEU A 52 6.95 -2.41 19.48
N GLU A 53 7.43 -3.24 20.39
CA GLU A 53 8.78 -3.14 20.93
C GLU A 53 9.85 -3.66 19.95
N LEU A 54 9.60 -4.80 19.33
CA LEU A 54 10.61 -5.54 18.55
C LEU A 54 10.63 -5.17 17.06
N VAL A 55 9.48 -4.82 16.48
CA VAL A 55 9.31 -4.63 15.03
C VAL A 55 8.77 -3.24 14.69
N PHE A 56 7.55 -2.93 15.16
CA PHE A 56 6.83 -1.71 14.78
C PHE A 56 7.11 -0.58 15.77
N LYS A 57 8.37 -0.18 15.82
CA LYS A 57 8.89 0.79 16.79
C LYS A 57 8.41 2.21 16.49
N ARG A 58 8.45 3.08 17.49
CA ARG A 58 8.14 4.52 17.30
C ARG A 58 9.22 5.27 16.53
N ALA A 59 10.44 4.76 16.49
CA ALA A 59 11.58 5.35 15.79
C ALA A 59 12.53 4.25 15.30
N TYR A 60 13.11 4.48 14.14
CA TYR A 60 14.07 3.59 13.50
C TYR A 60 15.37 4.34 13.23
N LYS A 61 16.50 3.63 13.22
CA LYS A 61 17.81 4.20 12.94
C LYS A 61 18.10 4.31 11.45
N THR A 62 17.53 3.41 10.65
CA THR A 62 17.77 3.31 9.20
C THR A 62 16.50 2.90 8.48
N LEU A 63 16.36 3.28 7.20
CA LEU A 63 15.28 2.84 6.33
C LEU A 63 15.19 1.30 6.23
N PRO A 64 16.27 0.52 6.05
CA PRO A 64 16.20 -0.94 6.06
C PRO A 64 15.64 -1.54 7.37
N GLU A 65 15.92 -0.94 8.52
CA GLU A 65 15.34 -1.39 9.80
C GLU A 65 13.81 -1.19 9.81
N TYR A 66 13.32 -0.07 9.29
CA TYR A 66 11.89 0.20 9.13
C TYR A 66 11.23 -0.79 8.17
N LEU A 67 11.83 -1.04 7.01
CA LEU A 67 11.29 -1.91 5.98
C LEU A 67 11.15 -3.38 6.41
N ARG A 68 11.90 -3.84 7.42
CA ARG A 68 11.76 -5.19 7.97
C ARG A 68 10.36 -5.51 8.50
N GLY A 69 9.61 -4.51 8.96
CA GLY A 69 8.22 -4.71 9.40
C GLY A 69 7.32 -5.24 8.28
N PHE A 70 7.55 -4.81 7.06
CA PHE A 70 6.78 -5.21 5.89
C PHE A 70 6.96 -6.70 5.53
N GLU A 71 8.09 -7.34 5.87
CA GLU A 71 8.29 -8.77 5.64
C GLU A 71 7.21 -9.61 6.34
N PHE A 72 6.81 -9.23 7.56
CA PHE A 72 5.78 -9.94 8.34
C PHE A 72 4.37 -9.66 7.82
N THR A 73 4.06 -8.40 7.51
CA THR A 73 2.74 -8.03 7.03
C THR A 73 2.48 -8.57 5.62
N VAL A 74 3.43 -8.44 4.71
CA VAL A 74 3.37 -9.00 3.35
C VAL A 74 3.23 -10.53 3.40
N ALA A 75 3.99 -11.24 4.25
CA ALA A 75 3.87 -12.68 4.38
C ALA A 75 2.45 -13.13 4.82
N CYS A 76 1.74 -12.28 5.57
CA CYS A 76 0.36 -12.54 5.99
C CYS A 76 -0.70 -12.18 4.95
N LEU A 77 -0.37 -11.33 3.97
CA LEU A 77 -1.30 -10.80 2.98
C LEU A 77 -1.13 -11.51 1.60
N GLN A 78 -1.28 -12.83 1.58
CA GLN A 78 -0.98 -13.67 0.40
C GLN A 78 -2.23 -14.33 -0.24
N ASP A 79 -3.43 -13.84 0.09
CA ASP A 79 -4.70 -14.31 -0.46
C ASP A 79 -5.75 -13.18 -0.50
N PRO A 80 -6.84 -13.36 -1.28
CA PRO A 80 -7.88 -12.35 -1.44
C PRO A 80 -8.53 -11.90 -0.12
N GLU A 81 -8.80 -12.85 0.78
CA GLU A 81 -9.53 -12.60 2.02
C GLU A 81 -8.73 -11.70 2.97
N SER A 82 -7.42 -11.97 3.11
CA SER A 82 -6.54 -11.17 3.96
C SER A 82 -6.35 -9.74 3.43
N LEU A 83 -6.21 -9.57 2.11
CA LEU A 83 -6.09 -8.25 1.48
C LEU A 83 -7.40 -7.46 1.56
N GLU A 84 -8.54 -8.09 1.29
CA GLU A 84 -9.85 -7.48 1.45
C GLU A 84 -10.08 -7.02 2.88
N ARG A 85 -9.74 -7.89 3.88
CA ARG A 85 -9.87 -7.57 5.29
C ARG A 85 -8.96 -6.39 5.69
N ALA A 86 -7.69 -6.41 5.28
CA ALA A 86 -6.75 -5.32 5.59
C ALA A 86 -7.24 -3.98 5.04
N ALA A 87 -7.71 -3.94 3.80
CA ALA A 87 -8.23 -2.74 3.16
C ALA A 87 -9.52 -2.23 3.84
N TYR A 88 -10.43 -3.14 4.20
CA TYR A 88 -11.64 -2.81 4.94
C TYR A 88 -11.33 -2.22 6.33
N GLU A 89 -10.45 -2.88 7.11
CA GLU A 89 -10.06 -2.44 8.43
C GLU A 89 -9.36 -1.06 8.39
N LEU A 90 -8.47 -0.85 7.42
CA LEU A 90 -7.81 0.45 7.21
C LEU A 90 -8.83 1.58 6.97
N ALA A 91 -9.79 1.36 6.09
CA ALA A 91 -10.82 2.36 5.80
C ALA A 91 -11.67 2.69 7.04
N GLN A 92 -11.99 1.70 7.87
CA GLN A 92 -12.72 1.89 9.13
C GLN A 92 -11.89 2.68 10.16
N ASP A 93 -10.58 2.42 10.26
CA ASP A 93 -9.67 3.14 11.15
C ASP A 93 -9.55 4.61 10.72
N CYS A 94 -9.38 4.87 9.43
CA CYS A 94 -9.35 6.22 8.88
C CYS A 94 -10.66 6.98 9.17
N ARG A 95 -11.81 6.32 8.99
CA ARG A 95 -13.12 6.94 9.31
C ARG A 95 -13.25 7.27 10.78
N ALA A 96 -12.79 6.41 11.69
CA ALA A 96 -12.79 6.66 13.13
C ALA A 96 -11.95 7.90 13.52
N GLU A 97 -10.98 8.27 12.70
CA GLU A 97 -10.16 9.47 12.85
C GLU A 97 -10.68 10.70 12.10
N ASN A 98 -11.91 10.68 11.58
CA ASN A 98 -12.51 11.72 10.73
C ASN A 98 -11.75 11.96 9.40
N VAL A 99 -11.14 10.92 8.85
CA VAL A 99 -10.62 10.91 7.48
C VAL A 99 -11.73 10.45 6.54
N PHE A 100 -12.04 11.23 5.52
CA PHE A 100 -13.14 10.98 4.59
C PHE A 100 -12.68 10.68 3.17
N TYR A 101 -11.41 10.93 2.85
CA TYR A 101 -10.79 10.55 1.59
C TYR A 101 -9.43 9.93 1.87
N ILE A 102 -9.17 8.77 1.28
CA ILE A 102 -7.89 8.08 1.41
C ILE A 102 -7.34 7.63 0.06
N GLU A 103 -6.01 7.69 -0.09
CA GLU A 103 -5.28 7.07 -1.21
C GLU A 103 -4.36 5.99 -0.65
N VAL A 104 -4.81 4.73 -0.83
CA VAL A 104 -4.12 3.56 -0.28
C VAL A 104 -3.10 3.05 -1.29
N ARG A 105 -1.81 3.06 -0.91
CA ARG A 105 -0.72 2.56 -1.76
C ARG A 105 -0.15 1.25 -1.26
N PHE A 106 0.27 0.40 -2.17
CA PHE A 106 0.98 -0.84 -1.89
C PHE A 106 1.59 -1.40 -3.17
N ALA A 107 2.50 -2.39 -3.04
CA ALA A 107 3.13 -3.08 -4.15
C ALA A 107 2.40 -4.41 -4.45
N PRO A 108 1.44 -4.45 -5.40
CA PRO A 108 0.64 -5.65 -5.67
C PRO A 108 1.50 -6.88 -6.03
N GLN A 109 2.67 -6.68 -6.64
CA GLN A 109 3.57 -7.76 -7.03
C GLN A 109 4.12 -8.58 -5.85
N LEU A 110 4.13 -8.00 -4.62
CA LEU A 110 4.52 -8.72 -3.40
C LEU A 110 3.51 -9.76 -2.96
N HIS A 111 2.28 -9.67 -3.44
CA HIS A 111 1.15 -10.51 -3.06
C HIS A 111 0.74 -11.53 -4.14
N VAL A 112 1.45 -11.55 -5.26
CA VAL A 112 1.19 -12.49 -6.38
C VAL A 112 1.69 -13.88 -6.02
N ARG A 113 0.78 -14.88 -6.18
CA ARG A 113 1.09 -16.28 -5.93
C ARG A 113 0.22 -17.20 -6.80
N GLY A 114 0.83 -18.09 -7.56
CA GLY A 114 0.10 -18.99 -8.46
C GLY A 114 -0.83 -18.23 -9.41
N GLU A 115 -2.11 -18.56 -9.40
CA GLU A 115 -3.13 -17.89 -10.22
C GLU A 115 -3.62 -16.55 -9.63
N PHE A 116 -3.23 -16.22 -8.41
CA PHE A 116 -3.55 -14.94 -7.79
C PHE A 116 -2.60 -13.86 -8.32
N ARG A 117 -2.96 -13.25 -9.44
CA ARG A 117 -2.17 -12.28 -10.20
C ARG A 117 -2.43 -10.84 -9.72
N VAL A 118 -1.67 -9.88 -10.23
CA VAL A 118 -1.79 -8.44 -9.89
C VAL A 118 -3.24 -7.94 -10.00
N ARG A 119 -3.96 -8.33 -11.05
CA ARG A 119 -5.37 -7.94 -11.28
C ARG A 119 -6.29 -8.43 -10.15
N GLU A 120 -6.13 -9.68 -9.70
CA GLU A 120 -6.91 -10.26 -8.61
C GLU A 120 -6.53 -9.64 -7.26
N VAL A 121 -5.25 -9.31 -7.05
CA VAL A 121 -4.76 -8.59 -5.88
C VAL A 121 -5.43 -7.22 -5.78
N LEU A 122 -5.44 -6.44 -6.87
CA LEU A 122 -6.10 -5.13 -6.91
C LEU A 122 -7.61 -5.24 -6.65
N ARG A 123 -8.28 -6.22 -7.27
CA ARG A 123 -9.71 -6.48 -7.04
C ARG A 123 -10.02 -6.81 -5.59
N ALA A 124 -9.17 -7.59 -4.90
CA ALA A 124 -9.36 -7.92 -3.49
C ALA A 124 -9.30 -6.69 -2.59
N VAL A 125 -8.28 -5.84 -2.78
CA VAL A 125 -8.14 -4.57 -2.03
C VAL A 125 -9.32 -3.64 -2.31
N CYS A 126 -9.68 -3.46 -3.57
CA CYS A 126 -10.81 -2.60 -3.95
C CYS A 126 -12.15 -3.10 -3.37
N ARG A 127 -12.38 -4.43 -3.27
CA ARG A 127 -13.58 -4.96 -2.60
C ARG A 127 -13.62 -4.58 -1.12
N GLY A 128 -12.49 -4.64 -0.41
CA GLY A 128 -12.41 -4.23 1.00
C GLY A 128 -12.75 -2.75 1.19
N LEU A 129 -12.15 -1.89 0.38
CA LEU A 129 -12.43 -0.44 0.39
C LEU A 129 -13.88 -0.14 0.05
N GLU A 130 -14.43 -0.76 -0.99
CA GLU A 130 -15.82 -0.54 -1.42
C GLU A 130 -16.83 -1.04 -0.39
N ARG A 131 -16.55 -2.16 0.31
CA ARG A 131 -17.37 -2.63 1.42
C ARG A 131 -17.40 -1.61 2.56
N ALA A 132 -16.24 -1.12 2.98
CA ALA A 132 -16.16 -0.09 4.01
C ALA A 132 -16.87 1.20 3.59
N LYS A 133 -16.65 1.68 2.36
CA LYS A 133 -17.32 2.86 1.79
C LYS A 133 -18.84 2.73 1.84
N LYS A 134 -19.39 1.60 1.41
CA LYS A 134 -20.84 1.35 1.47
C LYS A 134 -21.37 1.42 2.89
N GLU A 135 -20.72 0.76 3.85
CA GLU A 135 -21.13 0.79 5.25
C GLU A 135 -21.05 2.21 5.84
N ILE A 136 -19.92 2.89 5.69
CA ILE A 136 -19.70 4.25 6.21
C ILE A 136 -20.74 5.23 5.64
N ASN A 137 -20.99 5.17 4.33
CA ASN A 137 -21.89 6.09 3.65
C ASN A 137 -23.39 5.81 3.92
N THR A 138 -23.71 4.69 4.59
CA THR A 138 -25.08 4.45 5.08
C THR A 138 -25.40 5.17 6.40
N ALA A 139 -24.40 5.72 7.09
CA ALA A 139 -24.59 6.45 8.34
C ALA A 139 -25.56 7.63 8.19
N PRO A 140 -26.46 7.86 9.18
CA PRO A 140 -27.48 8.92 9.10
C PRO A 140 -26.90 10.32 8.87
N GLU A 141 -25.77 10.63 9.48
CA GLU A 141 -25.10 11.93 9.34
C GLU A 141 -24.55 12.16 7.93
N VAL A 142 -24.06 11.10 7.24
CA VAL A 142 -23.62 11.17 5.84
C VAL A 142 -24.82 11.37 4.93
N LYS A 143 -25.89 10.58 5.10
CA LYS A 143 -27.12 10.70 4.31
C LYS A 143 -27.81 12.06 4.49
N ALA A 144 -27.68 12.66 5.67
CA ALA A 144 -28.22 13.99 5.95
C ALA A 144 -27.30 15.14 5.46
N GLY A 145 -26.15 14.83 4.85
CA GLY A 145 -25.17 15.84 4.39
C GLY A 145 -24.49 16.61 5.52
N LYS A 146 -24.53 16.10 6.76
CA LYS A 146 -23.88 16.74 7.92
C LYS A 146 -22.38 16.55 7.94
N VAL A 147 -21.91 15.45 7.37
CA VAL A 147 -20.50 15.13 7.16
C VAL A 147 -20.30 14.64 5.72
N PRO A 148 -19.08 14.76 5.16
CA PRO A 148 -18.79 14.25 3.80
C PRO A 148 -19.03 12.76 3.68
N SER A 149 -19.27 12.28 2.45
CA SER A 149 -19.16 10.87 2.12
C SER A 149 -17.71 10.42 2.19
N PHE A 150 -17.50 9.15 2.52
CA PHE A 150 -16.19 8.51 2.48
C PHE A 150 -15.88 8.05 1.06
N GLU A 151 -14.68 8.36 0.58
CA GLU A 151 -14.16 7.92 -0.72
C GLU A 151 -12.75 7.37 -0.55
N ALA A 152 -12.37 6.41 -1.43
CA ALA A 152 -11.05 5.79 -1.42
C ALA A 152 -10.54 5.55 -2.83
N GLY A 153 -9.26 5.84 -3.05
CA GLY A 153 -8.51 5.48 -4.24
C GLY A 153 -7.36 4.51 -3.93
N VAL A 154 -6.89 3.80 -4.94
CA VAL A 154 -5.71 2.92 -4.86
C VAL A 154 -4.58 3.53 -5.66
N ILE A 155 -3.38 3.58 -5.07
CA ILE A 155 -2.14 3.92 -5.77
C ILE A 155 -1.30 2.64 -5.91
N VAL A 156 -1.00 2.27 -7.14
CA VAL A 156 -0.18 1.09 -7.44
C VAL A 156 1.29 1.47 -7.33
N CYS A 157 2.01 0.81 -6.42
CA CYS A 157 3.37 1.19 -6.07
C CYS A 157 4.39 0.20 -6.67
N ALA A 158 5.28 0.68 -7.54
CA ALA A 158 6.45 -0.07 -7.98
C ALA A 158 7.57 -0.03 -6.93
N LEU A 159 8.45 -1.03 -6.95
CA LEU A 159 9.64 -1.03 -6.12
C LEU A 159 10.87 -0.61 -6.94
N ARG A 160 11.70 0.29 -6.36
CA ARG A 160 12.97 0.74 -6.96
C ARG A 160 13.95 -0.40 -7.19
N PHE A 161 13.90 -1.36 -6.27
CA PHE A 161 14.77 -2.52 -6.18
C PHE A 161 13.99 -3.70 -5.61
N PHE A 162 14.29 -4.89 -6.10
CA PHE A 162 13.75 -6.14 -5.57
C PHE A 162 14.69 -7.31 -5.86
N LEU A 163 14.53 -8.37 -5.08
CA LEU A 163 15.23 -9.65 -5.24
C LEU A 163 14.25 -10.73 -5.68
N PRO A 164 14.73 -11.83 -6.28
CA PRO A 164 13.90 -12.99 -6.63
C PRO A 164 13.09 -13.54 -5.44
N ALA A 165 13.63 -13.38 -4.23
CA ALA A 165 13.02 -13.87 -3.00
C ALA A 165 11.82 -13.03 -2.50
N PHE A 166 11.60 -11.81 -3.03
CA PHE A 166 10.54 -10.93 -2.56
C PHE A 166 9.14 -11.45 -2.87
N SER A 167 8.98 -12.07 -4.06
CA SER A 167 7.73 -12.74 -4.44
C SER A 167 7.94 -13.70 -5.61
N GLU A 168 6.96 -14.56 -5.86
CA GLU A 168 6.93 -15.42 -7.04
C GLU A 168 6.92 -14.59 -8.33
N HIS A 169 6.20 -13.47 -8.35
CA HIS A 169 6.15 -12.55 -9.48
C HIS A 169 7.54 -12.00 -9.83
N TYR A 170 8.28 -11.51 -8.85
CA TYR A 170 9.62 -10.97 -9.12
C TYR A 170 10.60 -12.05 -9.54
N ARG A 171 10.51 -13.26 -9.00
CA ARG A 171 11.35 -14.38 -9.39
C ARG A 171 11.24 -14.69 -10.88
N THR A 172 10.04 -14.67 -11.45
CA THR A 172 9.83 -14.97 -12.87
C THR A 172 10.57 -14.03 -13.81
N TYR A 173 10.82 -12.78 -13.45
CA TYR A 173 11.64 -11.86 -14.25
C TYR A 173 13.10 -12.27 -14.30
N PHE A 174 13.68 -12.67 -13.17
CA PHE A 174 15.08 -13.12 -13.14
C PHE A 174 15.26 -14.45 -13.86
N GLU A 175 14.30 -15.35 -13.77
CA GLU A 175 14.30 -16.62 -14.50
C GLU A 175 14.14 -16.43 -16.01
N ALA A 176 13.28 -15.50 -16.44
CA ALA A 176 13.07 -15.20 -17.86
C ALA A 176 14.22 -14.39 -18.48
N LEU A 177 14.95 -13.62 -17.69
CA LEU A 177 15.98 -12.68 -18.14
C LEU A 177 17.32 -12.90 -17.41
N PRO A 178 17.89 -14.13 -17.46
CA PRO A 178 19.02 -14.49 -16.60
C PRO A 178 20.34 -13.76 -16.92
N THR A 179 20.43 -13.12 -18.08
CA THR A 179 21.63 -12.37 -18.53
C THR A 179 21.39 -10.85 -18.55
N ALA A 180 20.19 -10.39 -18.26
CA ALA A 180 19.88 -8.94 -18.27
C ALA A 180 20.49 -8.27 -17.02
N PRO A 181 20.95 -7.03 -17.14
CA PRO A 181 21.29 -6.20 -15.98
C PRO A 181 20.06 -6.03 -15.07
N ASN A 182 20.26 -6.01 -13.75
CA ASN A 182 19.18 -5.85 -12.78
C ASN A 182 18.33 -4.59 -13.04
N GLU A 183 18.95 -3.48 -13.44
CA GLU A 183 18.24 -2.25 -13.78
C GLU A 183 17.22 -2.45 -14.91
N THR A 184 17.53 -3.28 -15.91
CA THR A 184 16.61 -3.65 -17.00
C THR A 184 15.43 -4.43 -16.44
N ILE A 185 15.67 -5.36 -15.51
CA ILE A 185 14.63 -6.16 -14.84
C ILE A 185 13.71 -5.24 -14.03
N TYR A 186 14.27 -4.31 -13.26
CA TYR A 186 13.48 -3.34 -12.48
C TYR A 186 12.61 -2.44 -13.36
N ALA A 187 13.18 -1.95 -14.46
CA ALA A 187 12.45 -1.11 -15.42
C ALA A 187 11.27 -1.87 -16.06
N LEU A 188 11.49 -3.12 -16.50
CA LEU A 188 10.45 -3.95 -17.11
C LEU A 188 9.34 -4.30 -16.12
N ALA A 189 9.68 -4.66 -14.88
CA ALA A 189 8.69 -4.99 -13.85
C ALA A 189 7.81 -3.77 -13.51
N SER A 190 8.38 -2.57 -13.43
CA SER A 190 7.59 -1.36 -13.18
C SER A 190 6.72 -0.96 -14.37
N LEU A 191 7.21 -1.14 -15.62
CA LEU A 191 6.42 -0.88 -16.82
C LEU A 191 5.22 -1.83 -16.92
N GLU A 192 5.41 -3.11 -16.63
CA GLU A 192 4.32 -4.09 -16.63
C GLU A 192 3.30 -3.80 -15.53
N LEU A 193 3.77 -3.36 -14.36
CA LEU A 193 2.88 -2.91 -13.30
C LEU A 193 2.05 -1.69 -13.71
N ALA A 194 2.65 -0.72 -14.41
CA ALA A 194 1.93 0.44 -14.91
C ALA A 194 0.84 0.01 -15.93
N ARG A 195 1.13 -0.97 -16.80
CA ARG A 195 0.12 -1.56 -17.69
C ARG A 195 -1.03 -2.21 -16.92
N ALA A 196 -0.70 -2.99 -15.88
CA ALA A 196 -1.71 -3.62 -15.03
C ALA A 196 -2.59 -2.57 -14.32
N ALA A 197 -2.02 -1.45 -13.88
CA ALA A 197 -2.76 -0.33 -13.30
C ALA A 197 -3.72 0.31 -14.30
N VAL A 198 -3.26 0.56 -15.54
CA VAL A 198 -4.10 1.08 -16.63
C VAL A 198 -5.24 0.13 -16.94
N THR A 199 -4.94 -1.17 -17.13
CA THR A 199 -5.95 -2.20 -17.37
C THR A 199 -6.99 -2.25 -16.24
N ALA A 200 -6.57 -2.13 -14.99
CA ALA A 200 -7.47 -2.12 -13.85
C ALA A 200 -8.48 -0.95 -13.88
N VAL A 201 -8.06 0.20 -14.39
CA VAL A 201 -8.95 1.37 -14.59
C VAL A 201 -9.85 1.18 -15.79
N GLU A 202 -9.26 0.91 -16.95
CA GLU A 202 -9.96 0.96 -18.23
C GLU A 202 -10.89 -0.23 -18.49
N GLU A 203 -10.48 -1.44 -18.07
CA GLU A 203 -11.26 -2.65 -18.29
C GLU A 203 -12.09 -3.08 -17.08
N ASP A 204 -11.54 -2.90 -15.85
CA ASP A 204 -12.19 -3.37 -14.63
C ASP A 204 -12.97 -2.27 -13.90
N GLY A 205 -12.77 -0.99 -14.25
CA GLY A 205 -13.39 0.15 -13.58
C GLY A 205 -12.96 0.29 -12.10
N LEU A 206 -11.76 -0.23 -11.74
CA LEU A 206 -11.26 -0.15 -10.38
C LEU A 206 -10.80 1.27 -10.05
N PRO A 207 -10.95 1.73 -8.80
CA PRO A 207 -10.59 3.08 -8.39
C PRO A 207 -9.07 3.23 -8.20
N VAL A 208 -8.28 2.86 -9.20
CA VAL A 208 -6.83 3.11 -9.24
C VAL A 208 -6.62 4.55 -9.69
N VAL A 209 -6.12 5.39 -8.78
CA VAL A 209 -5.99 6.84 -8.98
C VAL A 209 -4.56 7.28 -9.28
N GLY A 210 -3.57 6.41 -9.06
CA GLY A 210 -2.18 6.79 -9.26
C GLY A 210 -1.19 5.63 -9.33
N PHE A 211 0.02 6.02 -9.72
CA PHE A 211 1.22 5.17 -9.78
C PHE A 211 2.32 5.80 -8.93
N ASP A 212 3.02 4.98 -8.15
CA ASP A 212 4.06 5.38 -7.21
C ASP A 212 5.31 4.53 -7.36
N LEU A 213 6.40 4.97 -6.74
CA LEU A 213 7.67 4.27 -6.67
C LEU A 213 8.24 4.37 -5.25
N ALA A 214 8.48 3.24 -4.60
CA ALA A 214 8.99 3.17 -3.23
C ALA A 214 10.12 2.12 -3.08
N GLY A 215 10.52 1.87 -1.85
CA GLY A 215 11.59 0.96 -1.47
C GLY A 215 12.93 1.67 -1.35
N GLN A 216 14.02 0.90 -1.26
CA GLN A 216 15.36 1.43 -1.00
C GLN A 216 15.76 2.50 -2.02
N GLU A 217 15.99 3.72 -1.55
CA GLU A 217 16.29 4.86 -2.41
C GLU A 217 17.78 4.90 -2.81
N ARG A 218 18.68 4.65 -1.85
CA ARG A 218 20.12 4.73 -2.06
C ARG A 218 20.61 3.68 -3.06
N GLY A 219 21.21 4.16 -4.15
CA GLY A 219 21.73 3.31 -5.25
C GLY A 219 20.68 2.92 -6.30
N PHE A 220 19.39 3.29 -6.12
CA PHE A 220 18.32 2.92 -7.03
C PHE A 220 17.54 4.17 -7.51
N PRO A 221 18.04 4.91 -8.50
CA PRO A 221 17.45 6.16 -8.95
C PRO A 221 16.09 5.94 -9.64
N ALA A 222 15.17 6.89 -9.45
CA ALA A 222 13.84 6.85 -10.06
C ALA A 222 13.88 6.86 -11.61
N LYS A 223 14.97 7.34 -12.22
CA LYS A 223 15.16 7.36 -13.68
C LYS A 223 15.00 6.00 -14.33
N THR A 224 15.37 4.91 -13.66
CA THR A 224 15.21 3.52 -14.14
C THR A 224 13.75 3.21 -14.49
N HIS A 225 12.78 3.85 -13.83
CA HIS A 225 11.35 3.62 -13.96
C HIS A 225 10.63 4.63 -14.87
N GLN A 226 11.38 5.43 -15.64
CA GLN A 226 10.82 6.53 -16.45
C GLN A 226 9.72 6.07 -17.42
N GLN A 227 9.86 4.89 -18.04
CA GLN A 227 8.87 4.39 -19.00
C GLN A 227 7.53 4.04 -18.32
N ALA A 228 7.56 3.51 -17.09
CA ALA A 228 6.36 3.25 -16.32
C ALA A 228 5.60 4.55 -15.98
N TYR A 229 6.34 5.59 -15.58
CA TYR A 229 5.75 6.92 -15.32
C TYR A 229 5.21 7.59 -16.58
N GLN A 230 5.89 7.41 -17.73
CA GLN A 230 5.40 7.91 -19.00
C GLN A 230 4.08 7.26 -19.38
N LEU A 231 3.97 5.94 -19.26
CA LEU A 231 2.73 5.22 -19.51
C LEU A 231 1.61 5.68 -18.55
N ALA A 232 1.90 5.77 -17.25
CA ALA A 232 0.94 6.29 -16.27
C ALA A 232 0.46 7.72 -16.62
N HIS A 233 1.36 8.56 -17.15
CA HIS A 233 1.03 9.91 -17.61
C HIS A 233 0.08 9.89 -18.82
N GLU A 234 0.37 9.07 -19.82
CA GLU A 234 -0.41 8.95 -21.06
C GLU A 234 -1.85 8.48 -20.80
N HIS A 235 -2.05 7.72 -19.70
CA HIS A 235 -3.36 7.22 -19.25
C HIS A 235 -3.95 8.01 -18.06
N PHE A 236 -3.48 9.24 -17.82
CA PHE A 236 -4.01 10.19 -16.83
C PHE A 236 -4.00 9.70 -15.37
N LEU A 237 -3.18 8.70 -15.03
CA LEU A 237 -2.97 8.32 -13.64
C LEU A 237 -2.17 9.40 -12.90
N GLY A 238 -2.54 9.67 -11.64
CA GLY A 238 -1.74 10.48 -10.73
C GLY A 238 -0.34 9.88 -10.58
N LYS A 239 0.67 10.72 -10.32
CA LYS A 239 2.06 10.27 -10.17
C LYS A 239 2.63 10.78 -8.87
N THR A 240 3.14 9.85 -8.06
CA THR A 240 3.87 10.13 -6.83
C THR A 240 5.21 9.39 -6.83
N VAL A 241 6.11 9.76 -5.94
CA VAL A 241 7.38 9.08 -5.76
C VAL A 241 7.84 9.27 -4.32
N HIS A 242 8.28 8.20 -3.67
CA HIS A 242 9.03 8.30 -2.43
C HIS A 242 10.42 8.82 -2.74
N ALA A 243 10.76 10.02 -2.26
CA ALA A 243 12.06 10.65 -2.51
C ALA A 243 12.47 11.50 -1.30
N GLY A 244 13.77 11.51 -0.98
CA GLY A 244 14.30 12.20 0.20
C GLY A 244 14.05 11.44 1.51
N GLU A 245 13.73 10.15 1.46
CA GLU A 245 13.48 9.32 2.63
C GLU A 245 14.79 8.77 3.23
N ASP A 246 15.75 8.40 2.40
CA ASP A 246 17.06 7.90 2.83
C ASP A 246 18.15 9.00 2.79
N TYR A 247 18.05 9.95 1.87
CA TYR A 247 18.91 11.14 1.80
C TYR A 247 18.21 12.28 1.04
N GLY A 248 18.34 13.46 1.59
CA GLY A 248 17.82 14.71 0.99
C GLY A 248 18.90 15.52 0.34
#